data_fd5f36d6c6b10d89a4e2aa9b3bf78ea7
#
_entry.id   fd5f36d6c6b10d89a4e2aa9b3bf78ea7
#
_cell.length_a   1.000
_cell.length_b   1.000
_cell.length_c   1.000
_cell.angle_alpha   90.00
_cell.angle_beta   90.00
_cell.angle_gamma   90.00
#
_symmetry.space_group_name_H-M   'P 1'
#
loop_
_entity.id
_entity.type
_entity.pdbx_description
1 polymer ?
#
loop_
_entity_poly.entity_id
_entity_poly.type
_entity_poly.pdbx_seq_one_letter_code
_entity_poly.pdbx_strand_id
1 'polypeptide(L)'
;MLGTDIGIDLGTASILVYIKGKGVVLKEPSVVAFDRDTNKIKAIGEEARLMIGRTPGNIVAVRPLRQGVISDYSVTEKMLRHFIQKALGKRTFKKPRISVCVPSGVTEVEKKAVEDATLQAGAREVAIIEEPIAAAIGAGIDITRPCGNMIVDIGGGTTDIAVISLGGTVVSTSVKIAGDDFDEAIVRYMRKKHNLLIGESTAEEIKIKIGSAYKRPEVITLDVRGRNLVTGLPKTVTVTSDETEEALKETTSQIIEAVHSVLEQTPPELSADIADRGIVLTGGGCLLQGLEELIEEKTGINTMTAEDPMTAVAIGTGKFIEFLSEGPSDN
;
A
#
# COMPACT_ATOMS: atom_id res chain seq x y z
N MET A 1 21.79 20.50 17.86
CA MET A 1 20.42 20.26 17.37
C MET A 1 20.49 19.15 16.35
N LEU A 2 19.89 18.01 16.66
CA LEU A 2 19.75 16.87 15.76
C LEU A 2 18.90 17.28 14.54
N GLY A 3 19.17 16.71 13.36
CA GLY A 3 18.35 16.92 12.16
C GLY A 3 16.95 16.31 12.37
N THR A 4 15.99 16.67 11.50
CA THR A 4 14.63 16.09 11.55
C THR A 4 14.68 14.63 11.10
N ASP A 5 14.05 13.75 11.85
CA ASP A 5 13.87 12.34 11.50
C ASP A 5 12.51 12.16 10.79
N ILE A 6 12.55 11.48 9.66
CA ILE A 6 11.39 11.28 8.77
C ILE A 6 11.24 9.79 8.46
N GLY A 7 10.01 9.29 8.56
CA GLY A 7 9.60 8.00 8.00
C GLY A 7 8.83 8.22 6.70
N ILE A 8 9.16 7.48 5.65
CA ILE A 8 8.45 7.52 4.38
C ILE A 8 7.92 6.12 4.06
N ASP A 9 6.63 6.01 3.94
CA ASP A 9 5.97 4.89 3.28
C ASP A 9 5.90 5.23 1.78
N LEU A 10 6.69 4.52 0.99
CA LEU A 10 6.84 4.73 -0.45
C LEU A 10 5.98 3.72 -1.22
N GLY A 11 4.66 3.81 -1.07
CA GLY A 11 3.73 2.87 -1.65
C GLY A 11 3.44 3.08 -3.15
N THR A 12 2.97 2.02 -3.81
CA THR A 12 2.55 2.05 -5.22
C THR A 12 1.39 3.01 -5.46
N ALA A 13 0.40 3.03 -4.58
CA ALA A 13 -0.80 3.86 -4.70
C ALA A 13 -0.64 5.24 -4.06
N SER A 14 0.02 5.31 -2.91
CA SER A 14 0.19 6.54 -2.13
C SER A 14 1.54 6.58 -1.44
N ILE A 15 2.01 7.81 -1.19
CA ILE A 15 3.17 8.08 -0.35
C ILE A 15 2.69 8.76 0.93
N LEU A 16 3.17 8.28 2.07
CA LEU A 16 2.92 8.89 3.36
C LEU A 16 4.25 9.33 4.00
N VAL A 17 4.22 10.48 4.65
CA VAL A 17 5.39 11.03 5.34
C VAL A 17 5.07 11.25 6.81
N TYR A 18 5.83 10.60 7.67
CA TYR A 18 5.83 10.78 9.11
C TYR A 18 7.00 11.65 9.54
N ILE A 19 6.77 12.55 10.48
CA ILE A 19 7.84 13.36 11.12
C ILE A 19 7.81 13.12 12.62
N LYS A 20 8.98 12.86 13.22
CA LYS A 20 9.16 12.72 14.68
C LYS A 20 8.49 13.86 15.43
N GLY A 21 7.62 13.51 16.37
CA GLY A 21 6.88 14.46 17.21
C GLY A 21 5.69 15.15 16.53
N LYS A 22 5.42 14.87 15.25
CA LYS A 22 4.26 15.43 14.52
C LYS A 22 3.30 14.37 13.98
N GLY A 23 3.73 13.11 13.91
CA GLY A 23 2.96 12.04 13.29
C GLY A 23 2.99 12.08 11.76
N VAL A 24 1.97 11.52 11.12
CA VAL A 24 1.81 11.55 9.66
C VAL A 24 1.40 12.95 9.22
N VAL A 25 2.28 13.64 8.51
CA VAL A 25 2.11 15.04 8.09
C VAL A 25 1.71 15.18 6.63
N LEU A 26 1.86 14.11 5.84
CA LEU A 26 1.54 14.10 4.41
C LEU A 26 1.02 12.73 4.00
N LYS A 27 -0.04 12.74 3.21
CA LYS A 27 -0.59 11.57 2.51
C LYS A 27 -1.02 12.04 1.12
N GLU A 28 -0.35 11.53 0.09
CA GLU A 28 -0.57 11.94 -1.30
C GLU A 28 -0.52 10.73 -2.23
N PRO A 29 -1.25 10.74 -3.35
CA PRO A 29 -1.11 9.72 -4.38
C PRO A 29 0.31 9.69 -4.97
N SER A 30 0.82 8.49 -5.23
CA SER A 30 2.10 8.26 -5.92
C SER A 30 1.94 8.44 -7.43
N VAL A 31 1.55 9.65 -7.86
CA VAL A 31 1.29 9.99 -9.26
C VAL A 31 2.07 11.24 -9.65
N VAL A 32 2.63 11.21 -10.87
CA VAL A 32 3.34 12.35 -11.47
C VAL A 32 2.82 12.57 -12.89
N ALA A 33 2.43 13.79 -13.19
CA ALA A 33 2.08 14.22 -14.55
C ALA A 33 3.21 15.04 -15.15
N PHE A 34 3.62 14.69 -16.35
CA PHE A 34 4.69 15.40 -17.07
C PHE A 34 4.38 15.52 -18.57
N ASP A 35 5.02 16.48 -19.16
CA ASP A 35 4.97 16.73 -20.61
C ASP A 35 6.03 15.84 -21.29
N ARG A 36 5.61 14.99 -22.23
CA ARG A 36 6.47 14.03 -22.93
C ARG A 36 7.57 14.69 -23.74
N ASP A 37 7.28 15.84 -24.34
CA ASP A 37 8.20 16.49 -25.29
C ASP A 37 9.31 17.24 -24.54
N THR A 38 8.99 17.78 -23.37
CA THR A 38 9.91 18.60 -22.59
C THR A 38 10.43 17.93 -21.33
N ASN A 39 9.89 16.77 -20.93
CA ASN A 39 10.13 16.08 -19.65
C ASN A 39 9.90 16.95 -18.40
N LYS A 40 9.11 18.03 -18.56
CA LYS A 40 8.79 18.93 -17.45
C LYS A 40 7.61 18.38 -16.65
N ILE A 41 7.79 18.29 -15.33
CA ILE A 41 6.71 17.96 -14.42
C ILE A 41 5.65 19.05 -14.44
N LYS A 42 4.40 18.66 -14.58
CA LYS A 42 3.20 19.52 -14.57
C LYS A 42 2.50 19.47 -13.22
N ALA A 43 2.41 18.29 -12.62
CA ALA A 43 1.76 18.08 -11.33
C ALA A 43 2.32 16.84 -10.62
N ILE A 44 2.20 16.78 -9.29
CA ILE A 44 2.58 15.65 -8.45
C ILE A 44 1.47 15.45 -7.40
N GLY A 45 1.21 14.20 -7.04
CA GLY A 45 0.24 13.85 -6.00
C GLY A 45 -1.20 13.98 -6.50
N GLU A 46 -2.07 14.56 -5.67
CA GLU A 46 -3.50 14.65 -5.95
C GLU A 46 -3.82 15.40 -7.25
N GLU A 47 -3.10 16.49 -7.54
CA GLU A 47 -3.29 17.23 -8.79
C GLU A 47 -2.99 16.34 -10.02
N ALA A 48 -1.94 15.52 -9.95
CA ALA A 48 -1.60 14.59 -11.02
C ALA A 48 -2.62 13.43 -11.11
N ARG A 49 -3.14 12.94 -9.99
CA ARG A 49 -4.18 11.90 -9.96
C ARG A 49 -5.43 12.32 -10.71
N LEU A 50 -5.86 13.56 -10.53
CA LEU A 50 -7.02 14.12 -11.24
C LEU A 50 -6.84 14.18 -12.77
N MET A 51 -5.60 14.10 -13.25
CA MET A 51 -5.26 14.10 -14.67
C MET A 51 -5.29 12.71 -15.32
N ILE A 52 -5.29 11.63 -14.54
CA ILE A 52 -5.32 10.26 -15.08
C ILE A 52 -6.55 10.07 -15.98
N GLY A 53 -6.32 9.60 -17.20
CA GLY A 53 -7.39 9.38 -18.19
C GLY A 53 -8.05 10.63 -18.77
N ARG A 54 -7.52 11.84 -18.45
CA ARG A 54 -8.09 13.12 -18.89
C ARG A 54 -7.07 14.05 -19.55
N THR A 55 -5.86 13.56 -19.83
CA THR A 55 -4.77 14.36 -20.40
C THR A 55 -4.82 14.41 -21.93
N PRO A 56 -4.42 15.54 -22.55
CA PRO A 56 -4.11 15.57 -23.99
C PRO A 56 -2.88 14.71 -24.29
N GLY A 57 -2.67 14.34 -25.55
CA GLY A 57 -1.66 13.36 -25.96
C GLY A 57 -0.20 13.65 -25.58
N ASN A 58 0.15 14.89 -25.33
CA ASN A 58 1.49 15.31 -24.91
C ASN A 58 1.70 15.32 -23.38
N ILE A 59 0.65 15.18 -22.58
CA ILE A 59 0.74 15.10 -21.12
C ILE A 59 0.44 13.66 -20.68
N VAL A 60 1.27 13.10 -19.81
CA VAL A 60 1.15 11.75 -19.28
C VAL A 60 1.14 11.82 -17.78
N ALA A 61 0.12 11.20 -17.16
CA ALA A 61 0.08 10.94 -15.73
C ALA A 61 0.45 9.48 -15.50
N VAL A 62 1.50 9.25 -14.70
CA VAL A 62 2.03 7.91 -14.41
C VAL A 62 2.22 7.69 -12.92
N ARG A 63 2.19 6.42 -12.53
CA ARG A 63 2.66 5.96 -11.23
C ARG A 63 4.11 5.49 -11.39
N PRO A 64 5.10 6.15 -10.76
CA PRO A 64 6.51 5.82 -10.94
C PRO A 64 6.94 4.57 -10.16
N LEU A 65 6.06 4.07 -9.27
CA LEU A 65 6.20 2.77 -8.62
C LEU A 65 5.11 1.84 -9.14
N ARG A 66 5.48 0.58 -9.32
CA ARG A 66 4.55 -0.50 -9.68
C ARG A 66 4.91 -1.74 -8.89
N GLN A 67 3.89 -2.38 -8.31
CA GLN A 67 4.08 -3.62 -7.55
C GLN A 67 5.24 -3.53 -6.54
N GLY A 68 5.26 -2.42 -5.79
CA GLY A 68 6.23 -2.18 -4.73
C GLY A 68 7.65 -1.80 -5.18
N VAL A 69 7.92 -1.69 -6.49
CA VAL A 69 9.27 -1.36 -7.00
C VAL A 69 9.28 -0.11 -7.88
N ILE A 70 10.43 0.53 -7.94
CA ILE A 70 10.64 1.71 -8.78
C ILE A 70 10.64 1.29 -10.26
N SER A 71 9.68 1.80 -11.02
CA SER A 71 9.59 1.59 -12.48
C SER A 71 10.24 2.74 -13.27
N ASP A 72 10.29 3.94 -12.71
CA ASP A 72 10.98 5.11 -13.26
C ASP A 72 11.76 5.84 -12.16
N TYR A 73 13.07 5.64 -12.18
CA TYR A 73 13.99 6.20 -11.16
C TYR A 73 13.97 7.73 -11.13
N SER A 74 14.06 8.38 -12.29
CA SER A 74 14.13 9.84 -12.38
C SER A 74 12.85 10.50 -11.90
N VAL A 75 11.71 9.93 -12.24
CA VAL A 75 10.40 10.44 -11.81
C VAL A 75 10.19 10.19 -10.32
N THR A 76 10.61 9.03 -9.80
CA THR A 76 10.54 8.71 -8.36
C THR A 76 11.39 9.67 -7.52
N GLU A 77 12.63 9.92 -7.93
CA GLU A 77 13.53 10.86 -7.23
C GLU A 77 12.91 12.26 -7.14
N LYS A 78 12.37 12.77 -8.26
CA LYS A 78 11.70 14.08 -8.28
C LYS A 78 10.44 14.12 -7.42
N MET A 79 9.66 13.04 -7.42
CA MET A 79 8.48 12.89 -6.58
C MET A 79 8.85 12.90 -5.08
N LEU A 80 9.84 12.10 -4.68
CA LEU A 80 10.36 12.06 -3.32
C LEU A 80 10.86 13.44 -2.88
N ARG A 81 11.66 14.10 -3.69
CA ARG A 81 12.16 15.46 -3.42
C ARG A 81 11.02 16.45 -3.18
N HIS A 82 9.98 16.39 -4.02
CA HIS A 82 8.80 17.25 -3.87
C HIS A 82 8.11 17.02 -2.53
N PHE A 83 7.85 15.75 -2.17
CA PHE A 83 7.12 15.43 -0.94
C PHE A 83 7.96 15.69 0.32
N ILE A 84 9.26 15.41 0.29
CA ILE A 84 10.17 15.76 1.40
C ILE A 84 10.17 17.28 1.62
N GLN A 85 10.27 18.07 0.56
CA GLN A 85 10.21 19.53 0.65
C GLN A 85 8.85 20.04 1.15
N LYS A 86 7.76 19.44 0.68
CA LYS A 86 6.38 19.76 1.12
C LYS A 86 6.18 19.46 2.60
N ALA A 87 6.67 18.33 3.09
CA ALA A 87 6.56 17.90 4.49
C ALA A 87 7.41 18.76 5.44
N LEU A 88 8.64 19.12 5.03
CA LEU A 88 9.57 19.91 5.85
C LEU A 88 9.26 21.42 5.83
N GLY A 89 8.63 21.93 4.76
CA GLY A 89 8.43 23.36 4.53
C GLY A 89 9.73 24.10 4.12
N LYS A 90 9.58 25.39 3.81
CA LYS A 90 10.63 26.22 3.18
C LYS A 90 11.85 26.58 4.05
N ARG A 91 11.88 26.23 5.36
CA ARG A 91 12.89 26.73 6.32
C ARG A 91 13.86 25.68 6.86
N THR A 92 13.97 24.51 6.27
CA THR A 92 14.83 23.45 6.80
C THR A 92 16.24 23.57 6.20
N PHE A 93 17.19 24.07 7.01
CA PHE A 93 18.60 24.22 6.61
C PHE A 93 19.41 22.92 6.73
N LYS A 94 18.91 21.90 7.45
CA LYS A 94 19.60 20.64 7.64
C LYS A 94 18.88 19.52 6.92
N LYS A 95 19.65 18.70 6.19
CA LYS A 95 19.15 17.50 5.54
C LYS A 95 18.63 16.51 6.59
N PRO A 96 17.44 15.94 6.40
CA PRO A 96 16.86 14.97 7.32
C PRO A 96 17.59 13.61 7.27
N ARG A 97 17.44 12.80 8.34
CA ARG A 97 17.57 11.35 8.25
C ARG A 97 16.22 10.78 7.86
N ILE A 98 16.22 9.81 6.98
CA ILE A 98 14.98 9.24 6.44
C ILE A 98 15.03 7.73 6.55
N SER A 99 14.00 7.12 7.12
CA SER A 99 13.71 5.71 6.93
C SER A 99 12.67 5.54 5.82
N VAL A 100 12.85 4.51 5.00
CA VAL A 100 11.93 4.15 3.91
C VAL A 100 11.60 2.67 4.04
N CYS A 101 10.32 2.32 3.91
CA CYS A 101 9.93 0.91 3.85
C CYS A 101 10.03 0.37 2.42
N VAL A 102 10.23 -0.93 2.34
CA VAL A 102 10.24 -1.72 1.10
C VAL A 102 9.49 -3.03 1.32
N PRO A 103 8.84 -3.60 0.30
CA PRO A 103 8.19 -4.90 0.39
C PRO A 103 9.17 -6.00 0.82
N SER A 104 8.62 -7.07 1.41
CA SER A 104 9.40 -8.28 1.68
C SER A 104 9.88 -8.92 0.36
N GLY A 105 11.08 -9.44 0.36
CA GLY A 105 11.61 -10.18 -0.80
C GLY A 105 12.08 -9.32 -1.97
N VAL A 106 12.16 -7.98 -1.83
CA VAL A 106 12.83 -7.12 -2.83
C VAL A 106 14.32 -7.46 -2.90
N THR A 107 14.88 -7.37 -4.11
CA THR A 107 16.31 -7.62 -4.34
C THR A 107 17.18 -6.52 -3.74
N GLU A 108 18.46 -6.83 -3.48
CA GLU A 108 19.44 -5.83 -3.01
C GLU A 108 19.60 -4.65 -4.01
N VAL A 109 19.41 -4.91 -5.31
CA VAL A 109 19.42 -3.85 -6.34
C VAL A 109 18.22 -2.91 -6.18
N GLU A 110 17.03 -3.44 -5.94
CA GLU A 110 15.82 -2.66 -5.70
C GLU A 110 15.91 -1.86 -4.40
N LYS A 111 16.41 -2.47 -3.30
CA LYS A 111 16.68 -1.75 -2.05
C LYS A 111 17.64 -0.59 -2.28
N LYS A 112 18.74 -0.85 -3.00
CA LYS A 112 19.74 0.17 -3.32
C LYS A 112 19.16 1.30 -4.18
N ALA A 113 18.26 0.99 -5.12
CA ALA A 113 17.59 2.00 -5.91
C ALA A 113 16.72 2.95 -5.06
N VAL A 114 16.00 2.40 -4.07
CA VAL A 114 15.20 3.21 -3.12
C VAL A 114 16.09 4.07 -2.23
N GLU A 115 17.18 3.51 -1.70
CA GLU A 115 18.18 4.23 -0.91
C GLU A 115 18.77 5.40 -1.69
N ASP A 116 19.27 5.14 -2.90
CA ASP A 116 19.92 6.14 -3.75
C ASP A 116 18.93 7.24 -4.19
N ALA A 117 17.70 6.88 -4.57
CA ALA A 117 16.67 7.85 -4.91
C ALA A 117 16.34 8.78 -3.72
N THR A 118 16.28 8.22 -2.50
CA THR A 118 15.99 8.99 -1.29
C THR A 118 17.17 9.91 -0.90
N LEU A 119 18.42 9.44 -1.03
CA LEU A 119 19.62 10.27 -0.83
C LEU A 119 19.67 11.43 -1.83
N GLN A 120 19.40 11.16 -3.11
CA GLN A 120 19.38 12.20 -4.16
C GLN A 120 18.21 13.17 -3.98
N ALA A 121 17.08 12.71 -3.44
CA ALA A 121 15.94 13.54 -3.10
C ALA A 121 16.22 14.53 -1.95
N GLY A 122 17.31 14.33 -1.20
CA GLY A 122 17.78 15.28 -0.20
C GLY A 122 17.98 14.75 1.20
N ALA A 123 17.90 13.44 1.41
CA ALA A 123 18.26 12.82 2.69
C ALA A 123 19.77 12.99 2.98
N ARG A 124 20.13 13.06 4.26
CA ARG A 124 21.51 12.96 4.73
C ARG A 124 21.94 11.49 4.90
N GLU A 125 21.03 10.70 5.36
CA GLU A 125 21.20 9.30 5.71
C GLU A 125 19.87 8.57 5.48
N VAL A 126 19.93 7.36 4.98
CA VAL A 126 18.75 6.54 4.71
C VAL A 126 18.86 5.22 5.45
N ALA A 127 17.79 4.80 6.11
CA ALA A 127 17.61 3.48 6.68
C ALA A 127 16.46 2.78 5.95
N ILE A 128 16.62 1.49 5.65
CA ILE A 128 15.58 0.68 5.02
C ILE A 128 14.97 -0.25 6.07
N ILE A 129 13.65 -0.39 6.04
CA ILE A 129 12.89 -1.34 6.85
C ILE A 129 11.91 -2.11 5.95
N GLU A 130 11.64 -3.37 6.27
CA GLU A 130 10.62 -4.15 5.56
C GLU A 130 9.20 -3.70 5.94
N GLU A 131 8.31 -3.61 4.96
CA GLU A 131 6.91 -3.16 5.15
C GLU A 131 6.17 -3.91 6.26
N PRO A 132 6.20 -5.26 6.37
CA PRO A 132 5.47 -5.95 7.42
C PRO A 132 6.02 -5.67 8.83
N ILE A 133 7.34 -5.44 8.98
CA ILE A 133 7.91 -5.03 10.27
C ILE A 133 7.41 -3.63 10.63
N ALA A 134 7.47 -2.70 9.68
CA ALA A 134 6.94 -1.36 9.88
C ALA A 134 5.44 -1.39 10.20
N ALA A 135 4.65 -2.18 9.46
CA ALA A 135 3.23 -2.36 9.70
C ALA A 135 2.92 -2.85 11.12
N ALA A 136 3.67 -3.86 11.60
CA ALA A 136 3.52 -4.38 12.96
C ALA A 136 3.81 -3.33 14.03
N ILE A 137 4.93 -2.60 13.90
CA ILE A 137 5.30 -1.50 14.81
C ILE A 137 4.22 -0.40 14.80
N GLY A 138 3.73 -0.05 13.59
CA GLY A 138 2.71 0.97 13.43
C GLY A 138 1.35 0.56 13.99
N ALA A 139 0.97 -0.70 13.86
CA ALA A 139 -0.22 -1.29 14.47
C ALA A 139 -0.12 -1.44 16.00
N GLY A 140 1.02 -1.09 16.60
CA GLY A 140 1.22 -1.15 18.06
C GLY A 140 1.53 -2.55 18.59
N ILE A 141 1.96 -3.47 17.73
CA ILE A 141 2.35 -4.82 18.14
C ILE A 141 3.76 -4.78 18.74
N ASP A 142 3.91 -5.37 19.92
CA ASP A 142 5.23 -5.58 20.53
C ASP A 142 5.91 -6.77 19.87
N ILE A 143 6.72 -6.49 18.86
CA ILE A 143 7.46 -7.49 18.09
C ILE A 143 8.71 -8.00 18.79
N THR A 144 9.13 -7.41 19.91
CA THR A 144 10.39 -7.76 20.61
C THR A 144 10.27 -9.05 21.43
N ARG A 145 9.06 -9.47 21.72
CA ARG A 145 8.79 -10.69 22.51
C ARG A 145 9.05 -11.97 21.71
N PRO A 146 9.40 -13.07 22.39
CA PRO A 146 9.53 -14.40 21.77
C PRO A 146 8.13 -15.02 21.54
N CYS A 147 7.33 -14.43 20.69
CA CYS A 147 6.02 -14.91 20.31
C CYS A 147 5.70 -14.60 18.85
N GLY A 148 4.91 -15.46 18.19
CA GLY A 148 4.48 -15.29 16.83
C GLY A 148 3.46 -14.18 16.67
N ASN A 149 3.75 -13.21 15.78
CA ASN A 149 2.79 -12.19 15.36
C ASN A 149 2.66 -12.26 13.83
N MET A 150 1.45 -12.46 13.33
CA MET A 150 1.20 -12.51 11.90
C MET A 150 0.59 -11.21 11.41
N ILE A 151 1.23 -10.62 10.41
CA ILE A 151 0.80 -9.40 9.73
C ILE A 151 0.49 -9.71 8.27
N VAL A 152 -0.58 -9.14 7.76
CA VAL A 152 -0.95 -9.13 6.34
C VAL A 152 -1.16 -7.67 5.94
N ASP A 153 -0.17 -7.10 5.28
CA ASP A 153 -0.23 -5.72 4.78
C ASP A 153 -0.67 -5.72 3.31
N ILE A 154 -1.86 -5.22 3.05
CA ILE A 154 -2.45 -5.19 1.71
C ILE A 154 -2.41 -3.74 1.21
N GLY A 155 -1.39 -3.43 0.43
CA GLY A 155 -1.18 -2.11 -0.14
C GLY A 155 -1.97 -1.85 -1.44
N GLY A 156 -1.42 -0.98 -2.28
CA GLY A 156 -1.95 -0.76 -3.64
C GLY A 156 -1.44 -1.79 -4.64
N GLY A 157 -0.16 -2.11 -4.61
CA GLY A 157 0.51 -2.96 -5.60
C GLY A 157 1.07 -4.27 -5.07
N THR A 158 1.18 -4.45 -3.77
CA THR A 158 1.69 -5.66 -3.10
C THR A 158 0.86 -6.02 -1.89
N THR A 159 0.81 -7.31 -1.59
CA THR A 159 0.38 -7.84 -0.30
C THR A 159 1.59 -8.52 0.33
N ASP A 160 2.01 -7.99 1.47
CA ASP A 160 3.15 -8.45 2.25
C ASP A 160 2.66 -9.19 3.49
N ILE A 161 3.04 -10.45 3.61
CA ILE A 161 2.60 -11.35 4.67
C ILE A 161 3.83 -11.80 5.43
N ALA A 162 3.84 -11.64 6.74
CA ALA A 162 4.97 -12.06 7.57
C ALA A 162 4.55 -12.57 8.94
N VAL A 163 5.32 -13.51 9.44
CA VAL A 163 5.36 -13.92 10.85
C VAL A 163 6.61 -13.32 11.47
N ILE A 164 6.41 -12.53 12.52
CA ILE A 164 7.44 -11.73 13.18
C ILE A 164 7.57 -12.21 14.63
N SER A 165 8.81 -12.40 15.08
CA SER A 165 9.16 -12.74 16.48
C SER A 165 10.54 -12.19 16.81
N LEU A 166 10.78 -11.77 18.06
CA LEU A 166 12.06 -11.24 18.55
C LEU A 166 12.61 -10.10 17.67
N GLY A 167 11.75 -9.24 17.16
CA GLY A 167 12.12 -8.09 16.34
C GLY A 167 12.50 -8.41 14.89
N GLY A 168 12.39 -9.67 14.46
CA GLY A 168 12.77 -10.12 13.11
C GLY A 168 11.70 -10.93 12.41
N THR A 169 11.79 -10.96 11.09
CA THR A 169 10.93 -11.79 10.22
C THR A 169 11.37 -13.25 10.29
N VAL A 170 10.45 -14.15 10.64
CA VAL A 170 10.68 -15.61 10.68
C VAL A 170 10.31 -16.25 9.35
N VAL A 171 9.12 -15.93 8.85
CA VAL A 171 8.62 -16.37 7.54
C VAL A 171 7.96 -15.16 6.89
N SER A 172 8.20 -14.94 5.61
CA SER A 172 7.48 -13.90 4.86
C SER A 172 7.31 -14.26 3.39
N THR A 173 6.31 -13.66 2.79
CA THR A 173 6.12 -13.64 1.35
C THR A 173 5.55 -12.30 0.93
N SER A 174 5.88 -11.87 -0.29
CA SER A 174 5.27 -10.72 -0.94
C SER A 174 4.65 -11.17 -2.25
N VAL A 175 3.36 -10.92 -2.42
CA VAL A 175 2.66 -11.20 -3.66
C VAL A 175 2.25 -9.90 -4.35
N LYS A 176 2.36 -9.87 -5.68
CA LYS A 176 2.06 -8.71 -6.50
C LYS A 176 0.57 -8.66 -6.84
N ILE A 177 -0.26 -8.75 -5.82
CA ILE A 177 -1.71 -8.75 -5.88
C ILE A 177 -2.21 -7.91 -4.71
N ALA A 178 -2.91 -6.81 -5.00
CA ALA A 178 -3.38 -5.88 -3.98
C ALA A 178 -4.50 -4.96 -4.51
N GLY A 179 -4.63 -3.76 -3.98
CA GLY A 179 -5.71 -2.83 -4.29
C GLY A 179 -5.88 -2.48 -5.76
N ASP A 180 -4.78 -2.37 -6.52
CA ASP A 180 -4.82 -2.08 -7.97
C ASP A 180 -5.36 -3.29 -8.75
N ASP A 181 -5.07 -4.52 -8.30
CA ASP A 181 -5.60 -5.74 -8.91
C ASP A 181 -7.10 -5.91 -8.66
N PHE A 182 -7.59 -5.41 -7.52
CA PHE A 182 -9.04 -5.33 -7.28
C PHE A 182 -9.71 -4.39 -8.28
N ASP A 183 -9.12 -3.23 -8.54
CA ASP A 183 -9.64 -2.28 -9.54
C ASP A 183 -9.63 -2.87 -10.94
N GLU A 184 -8.55 -3.53 -11.34
CA GLU A 184 -8.45 -4.21 -12.63
C GLU A 184 -9.48 -5.36 -12.76
N ALA A 185 -9.71 -6.12 -11.70
CA ALA A 185 -10.72 -7.18 -11.69
C ALA A 185 -12.12 -6.61 -11.92
N ILE A 186 -12.44 -5.48 -11.28
CA ILE A 186 -13.72 -4.77 -11.50
C ILE A 186 -13.82 -4.27 -12.95
N VAL A 187 -12.75 -3.66 -13.51
CA VAL A 187 -12.73 -3.23 -14.92
C VAL A 187 -13.01 -4.40 -15.86
N ARG A 188 -12.33 -5.54 -15.65
CA ARG A 188 -12.53 -6.76 -16.45
C ARG A 188 -13.96 -7.28 -16.35
N TYR A 189 -14.53 -7.30 -15.13
CA TYR A 189 -15.90 -7.73 -14.89
C TYR A 189 -16.92 -6.84 -15.61
N MET A 190 -16.80 -5.50 -15.46
CA MET A 190 -17.68 -4.55 -16.14
C MET A 190 -17.64 -4.67 -17.65
N ARG A 191 -16.45 -4.93 -18.20
CA ARG A 191 -16.27 -5.18 -19.62
C ARG A 191 -16.99 -6.45 -20.06
N LYS A 192 -16.81 -7.55 -19.32
CA LYS A 192 -17.33 -8.88 -19.68
C LYS A 192 -18.84 -8.99 -19.46
N LYS A 193 -19.34 -8.51 -18.32
CA LYS A 193 -20.74 -8.70 -17.90
C LYS A 193 -21.68 -7.64 -18.48
N HIS A 194 -21.23 -6.38 -18.51
CA HIS A 194 -22.06 -5.25 -18.88
C HIS A 194 -21.75 -4.63 -20.24
N ASN A 195 -20.70 -5.13 -20.93
CA ASN A 195 -20.15 -4.49 -22.14
C ASN A 195 -19.86 -3.00 -21.92
N LEU A 196 -19.39 -2.66 -20.73
CA LEU A 196 -19.11 -1.29 -20.30
C LEU A 196 -17.61 -1.10 -20.06
N LEU A 197 -17.00 -0.13 -20.74
CA LEU A 197 -15.64 0.29 -20.49
C LEU A 197 -15.66 1.43 -19.48
N ILE A 198 -15.01 1.18 -18.33
CA ILE A 198 -14.78 2.16 -17.27
C ILE A 198 -13.29 2.43 -17.11
N GLY A 199 -12.93 3.57 -16.50
CA GLY A 199 -11.55 3.88 -16.13
C GLY A 199 -11.19 3.40 -14.73
N GLU A 200 -9.88 3.44 -14.40
CA GLU A 200 -9.35 3.05 -13.09
C GLU A 200 -10.03 3.79 -11.93
N SER A 201 -10.20 5.11 -12.04
CA SER A 201 -10.85 5.92 -10.99
C SER A 201 -12.29 5.49 -10.73
N THR A 202 -13.02 5.05 -11.77
CA THR A 202 -14.38 4.55 -11.60
C THR A 202 -14.38 3.17 -10.94
N ALA A 203 -13.42 2.31 -11.27
CA ALA A 203 -13.27 1.00 -10.64
C ALA A 203 -12.90 1.14 -9.15
N GLU A 204 -11.98 2.04 -8.83
CA GLU A 204 -11.64 2.38 -7.44
C GLU A 204 -12.87 2.90 -6.66
N GLU A 205 -13.69 3.75 -7.28
CA GLU A 205 -14.93 4.23 -6.67
C GLU A 205 -15.92 3.07 -6.40
N ILE A 206 -16.07 2.14 -7.33
CA ILE A 206 -16.91 0.94 -7.14
C ILE A 206 -16.36 0.11 -5.98
N LYS A 207 -15.05 -0.17 -5.96
CA LYS A 207 -14.37 -0.90 -4.89
C LYS A 207 -14.64 -0.29 -3.51
N ILE A 208 -14.45 1.02 -3.38
CA ILE A 208 -14.60 1.74 -2.10
C ILE A 208 -16.06 1.76 -1.64
N LYS A 209 -17.01 2.00 -2.55
CA LYS A 209 -18.42 2.20 -2.18
C LYS A 209 -19.18 0.90 -1.97
N ILE A 210 -18.98 -0.09 -2.83
CA ILE A 210 -19.77 -1.33 -2.83
C ILE A 210 -18.93 -2.61 -2.94
N GLY A 211 -17.60 -2.48 -3.06
CA GLY A 211 -16.69 -3.64 -3.13
C GLY A 211 -16.87 -4.56 -1.94
N SER A 212 -16.85 -5.87 -2.18
CA SER A 212 -16.96 -6.87 -1.15
C SER A 212 -16.14 -8.12 -1.48
N ALA A 213 -15.41 -8.63 -0.49
CA ALA A 213 -14.70 -9.90 -0.57
C ALA A 213 -15.56 -11.07 -0.06
N TYR A 214 -16.67 -10.77 0.64
CA TYR A 214 -17.54 -11.74 1.27
C TYR A 214 -19.00 -11.31 1.12
N LYS A 215 -19.92 -12.27 1.16
CA LYS A 215 -21.34 -12.00 0.98
C LYS A 215 -21.86 -11.00 2.02
N ARG A 216 -22.44 -9.91 1.57
CA ARG A 216 -23.07 -8.92 2.45
C ARG A 216 -24.45 -9.39 2.92
N PRO A 217 -24.88 -9.00 4.14
CA PRO A 217 -26.26 -9.22 4.61
C PRO A 217 -27.29 -8.52 3.71
N GLU A 218 -26.94 -7.33 3.21
CA GLU A 218 -27.78 -6.52 2.32
C GLU A 218 -27.04 -6.18 1.04
N VAL A 219 -27.72 -6.30 -0.10
CA VAL A 219 -27.15 -5.94 -1.40
C VAL A 219 -27.16 -4.42 -1.56
N ILE A 220 -25.99 -3.86 -1.77
CA ILE A 220 -25.80 -2.44 -2.05
C ILE A 220 -25.66 -2.25 -3.56
N THR A 221 -26.22 -1.15 -4.09
CA THR A 221 -26.17 -0.84 -5.53
C THR A 221 -25.51 0.50 -5.78
N LEU A 222 -24.89 0.63 -6.96
CA LEU A 222 -24.25 1.86 -7.42
C LEU A 222 -24.49 2.04 -8.93
N ASP A 223 -24.93 3.24 -9.33
CA ASP A 223 -25.02 3.59 -10.74
C ASP A 223 -23.66 4.01 -11.28
N VAL A 224 -23.18 3.28 -12.29
CA VAL A 224 -21.84 3.45 -12.88
C VAL A 224 -21.99 3.90 -14.33
N ARG A 225 -21.22 4.94 -14.70
CA ARG A 225 -21.19 5.48 -16.06
C ARG A 225 -19.91 5.07 -16.78
N GLY A 226 -20.05 4.67 -18.03
CA GLY A 226 -18.91 4.31 -18.87
C GLY A 226 -19.28 4.37 -20.36
N ARG A 227 -18.39 3.88 -21.20
CA ARG A 227 -18.62 3.78 -22.64
C ARG A 227 -19.12 2.37 -22.99
N ASN A 228 -20.27 2.28 -23.62
CA ASN A 228 -20.79 1.03 -24.15
C ASN A 228 -19.87 0.52 -25.26
N LEU A 229 -19.37 -0.70 -25.14
CA LEU A 229 -18.43 -1.29 -26.09
C LEU A 229 -19.06 -1.69 -27.42
N VAL A 230 -20.40 -1.89 -27.46
CA VAL A 230 -21.13 -2.26 -28.67
C VAL A 230 -21.47 -1.02 -29.49
N THR A 231 -22.00 0.04 -28.85
CA THR A 231 -22.50 1.23 -29.55
C THR A 231 -21.51 2.39 -29.57
N GLY A 232 -20.45 2.35 -28.72
CA GLY A 232 -19.51 3.46 -28.52
C GLY A 232 -20.05 4.64 -27.70
N LEU A 233 -21.33 4.62 -27.32
CA LEU A 233 -22.02 5.73 -26.66
C LEU A 233 -21.89 5.63 -25.11
N PRO A 234 -22.03 6.75 -24.40
CA PRO A 234 -22.15 6.75 -22.94
C PRO A 234 -23.34 5.88 -22.49
N LYS A 235 -23.13 5.10 -21.44
CA LYS A 235 -24.15 4.23 -20.84
C LYS A 235 -24.01 4.25 -19.32
N THR A 236 -25.15 4.20 -18.63
CA THR A 236 -25.22 3.99 -17.16
C THR A 236 -25.71 2.58 -16.89
N VAL A 237 -25.09 1.90 -15.91
CA VAL A 237 -25.46 0.57 -15.46
C VAL A 237 -25.50 0.57 -13.94
N THR A 238 -26.51 -0.06 -13.35
CA THR A 238 -26.55 -0.32 -11.90
C THR A 238 -25.77 -1.58 -11.61
N VAL A 239 -24.76 -1.48 -10.74
CA VAL A 239 -23.88 -2.56 -10.29
C VAL A 239 -24.19 -2.88 -8.85
N THR A 240 -24.10 -4.16 -8.45
CA THR A 240 -24.42 -4.64 -7.11
C THR A 240 -23.17 -5.06 -6.36
N SER A 241 -23.23 -5.10 -5.03
CA SER A 241 -22.15 -5.67 -4.19
C SER A 241 -21.91 -7.15 -4.45
N ASP A 242 -22.94 -7.93 -4.82
CA ASP A 242 -22.79 -9.33 -5.18
C ASP A 242 -21.97 -9.51 -6.47
N GLU A 243 -22.15 -8.60 -7.43
CA GLU A 243 -21.35 -8.57 -8.65
C GLU A 243 -19.88 -8.20 -8.36
N THR A 244 -19.62 -7.34 -7.39
CA THR A 244 -18.25 -7.03 -6.98
C THR A 244 -17.58 -8.21 -6.26
N GLU A 245 -18.32 -8.96 -5.43
CA GLU A 245 -17.83 -10.19 -4.83
C GLU A 245 -17.44 -11.22 -5.92
N GLU A 246 -18.31 -11.44 -6.92
CA GLU A 246 -17.99 -12.32 -8.06
C GLU A 246 -16.74 -11.84 -8.80
N ALA A 247 -16.60 -10.54 -9.03
CA ALA A 247 -15.45 -9.95 -9.74
C ALA A 247 -14.13 -10.14 -8.99
N LEU A 248 -14.16 -10.05 -7.66
CA LEU A 248 -12.97 -10.04 -6.81
C LEU A 248 -12.54 -11.43 -6.33
N LYS A 249 -13.37 -12.45 -6.54
CA LYS A 249 -13.17 -13.80 -6.00
C LYS A 249 -11.81 -14.41 -6.36
N GLU A 250 -11.36 -14.27 -7.60
CA GLU A 250 -10.06 -14.80 -8.04
C GLU A 250 -8.91 -14.10 -7.33
N THR A 251 -8.97 -12.76 -7.27
CA THR A 251 -7.92 -11.94 -6.68
C THR A 251 -7.80 -12.16 -5.18
N THR A 252 -8.92 -12.22 -4.46
CA THR A 252 -8.94 -12.50 -3.02
C THR A 252 -8.49 -13.92 -2.70
N SER A 253 -8.84 -14.91 -3.54
CA SER A 253 -8.37 -16.30 -3.37
C SER A 253 -6.85 -16.41 -3.43
N GLN A 254 -6.18 -15.65 -4.30
CA GLN A 254 -4.72 -15.66 -4.40
C GLN A 254 -4.05 -15.07 -3.15
N ILE A 255 -4.65 -14.06 -2.53
CA ILE A 255 -4.19 -13.53 -1.23
C ILE A 255 -4.34 -14.60 -0.15
N ILE A 256 -5.49 -15.28 -0.09
CA ILE A 256 -5.73 -16.38 0.86
C ILE A 256 -4.71 -17.50 0.70
N GLU A 257 -4.40 -17.90 -0.53
CA GLU A 257 -3.37 -18.92 -0.82
C GLU A 257 -2.00 -18.49 -0.29
N ALA A 258 -1.65 -17.22 -0.44
CA ALA A 258 -0.39 -16.68 0.10
C ALA A 258 -0.38 -16.70 1.65
N VAL A 259 -1.51 -16.37 2.30
CA VAL A 259 -1.67 -16.47 3.76
C VAL A 259 -1.47 -17.91 4.22
N HIS A 260 -2.12 -18.88 3.56
CA HIS A 260 -1.94 -20.30 3.86
C HIS A 260 -0.49 -20.74 3.71
N SER A 261 0.18 -20.34 2.62
CA SER A 261 1.58 -20.71 2.38
C SER A 261 2.53 -20.22 3.47
N VAL A 262 2.29 -19.05 4.04
CA VAL A 262 3.07 -18.53 5.18
C VAL A 262 2.77 -19.32 6.45
N LEU A 263 1.50 -19.62 6.73
CA LEU A 263 1.11 -20.42 7.89
C LEU A 263 1.72 -21.83 7.85
N GLU A 264 1.72 -22.48 6.69
CA GLU A 264 2.30 -23.82 6.50
C GLU A 264 3.82 -23.85 6.76
N GLN A 265 4.52 -22.76 6.50
CA GLN A 265 5.96 -22.65 6.72
C GLN A 265 6.31 -22.15 8.12
N THR A 266 5.31 -21.74 8.90
CA THR A 266 5.50 -21.20 10.25
C THR A 266 5.86 -22.29 11.24
N PRO A 267 6.91 -22.12 12.09
CA PRO A 267 7.23 -23.05 13.15
C PRO A 267 6.05 -23.31 14.08
N PRO A 268 5.88 -24.56 14.58
CA PRO A 268 4.70 -24.97 15.36
C PRO A 268 4.41 -24.09 16.58
N GLU A 269 5.43 -23.66 17.32
CA GLU A 269 5.28 -22.80 18.50
C GLU A 269 4.71 -21.42 18.12
N LEU A 270 5.20 -20.83 17.02
CA LEU A 270 4.70 -19.56 16.52
C LEU A 270 3.32 -19.69 15.89
N SER A 271 3.00 -20.83 15.27
CA SER A 271 1.65 -21.14 14.79
C SER A 271 0.64 -21.19 15.93
N ALA A 272 1.01 -21.77 17.07
CA ALA A 272 0.18 -21.79 18.27
C ALA A 272 -0.08 -20.37 18.78
N ASP A 273 0.97 -19.53 18.82
CA ASP A 273 0.83 -18.13 19.20
C ASP A 273 -0.14 -17.37 18.27
N ILE A 274 -0.05 -17.59 16.96
CA ILE A 274 -0.90 -16.93 15.95
C ILE A 274 -2.36 -17.39 16.11
N ALA A 275 -2.61 -18.67 16.43
CA ALA A 275 -3.95 -19.18 16.68
C ALA A 275 -4.63 -18.44 17.87
N ASP A 276 -3.85 -18.09 18.89
CA ASP A 276 -4.34 -17.36 20.07
C ASP A 276 -4.44 -15.84 19.86
N ARG A 277 -3.49 -15.26 19.13
CA ARG A 277 -3.36 -13.81 18.97
C ARG A 277 -4.10 -13.26 17.75
N GLY A 278 -4.30 -14.11 16.74
CA GLY A 278 -4.95 -13.73 15.49
C GLY A 278 -4.01 -13.19 14.41
N ILE A 279 -4.60 -12.89 13.27
CA ILE A 279 -3.96 -12.26 12.12
C ILE A 279 -4.33 -10.78 12.12
N VAL A 280 -3.35 -9.89 11.98
CA VAL A 280 -3.58 -8.44 11.92
C VAL A 280 -3.43 -7.96 10.48
N LEU A 281 -4.46 -7.28 9.97
CA LEU A 281 -4.50 -6.69 8.65
C LEU A 281 -4.11 -5.22 8.69
N THR A 282 -3.29 -4.80 7.74
CA THR A 282 -2.87 -3.41 7.53
C THR A 282 -2.93 -3.05 6.04
N GLY A 283 -2.64 -1.79 5.72
CA GLY A 283 -2.71 -1.29 4.35
C GLY A 283 -4.11 -0.90 3.89
N GLY A 284 -4.19 -0.13 2.82
CA GLY A 284 -5.47 0.37 2.32
C GLY A 284 -6.36 -0.70 1.69
N GLY A 285 -5.76 -1.77 1.14
CA GLY A 285 -6.49 -2.89 0.53
C GLY A 285 -7.26 -3.74 1.52
N CYS A 286 -6.84 -3.78 2.80
CA CYS A 286 -7.55 -4.52 3.84
C CYS A 286 -8.92 -3.93 4.20
N LEU A 287 -9.18 -2.68 3.79
CA LEU A 287 -10.48 -2.01 3.98
C LEU A 287 -11.57 -2.55 3.03
N LEU A 288 -11.22 -3.46 2.12
CA LEU A 288 -12.22 -4.16 1.31
C LEU A 288 -13.18 -4.92 2.22
N GLN A 289 -14.46 -4.57 2.13
CA GLN A 289 -15.49 -5.13 3.00
C GLN A 289 -15.52 -6.66 2.93
N GLY A 290 -15.61 -7.31 4.08
CA GLY A 290 -15.71 -8.76 4.17
C GLY A 290 -14.39 -9.51 4.03
N LEU A 291 -13.26 -8.82 3.96
CA LEU A 291 -11.95 -9.47 3.82
C LEU A 291 -11.49 -10.14 5.12
N GLU A 292 -11.78 -9.55 6.29
CA GLU A 292 -11.56 -10.17 7.60
C GLU A 292 -12.31 -11.50 7.70
N GLU A 293 -13.61 -11.46 7.42
CA GLU A 293 -14.49 -12.63 7.48
C GLU A 293 -14.05 -13.72 6.50
N LEU A 294 -13.58 -13.34 5.32
CA LEU A 294 -13.09 -14.28 4.33
C LEU A 294 -11.80 -14.98 4.81
N ILE A 295 -10.83 -14.22 5.34
CA ILE A 295 -9.58 -14.77 5.85
C ILE A 295 -9.86 -15.67 7.06
N GLU A 296 -10.69 -15.22 7.99
CA GLU A 296 -11.08 -16.00 9.18
C GLU A 296 -11.79 -17.31 8.79
N GLU A 297 -12.75 -17.26 7.85
CA GLU A 297 -13.43 -18.47 7.35
C GLU A 297 -12.44 -19.48 6.74
N LYS A 298 -11.46 -18.98 5.97
CA LYS A 298 -10.53 -19.86 5.25
C LYS A 298 -9.38 -20.39 6.11
N THR A 299 -8.96 -19.65 7.13
CA THR A 299 -7.83 -20.05 7.99
C THR A 299 -8.27 -20.66 9.32
N GLY A 300 -9.47 -20.35 9.77
CA GLY A 300 -9.95 -20.69 11.12
C GLY A 300 -9.27 -19.85 12.21
N ILE A 301 -8.57 -18.78 11.86
CA ILE A 301 -7.84 -17.91 12.79
C ILE A 301 -8.54 -16.55 12.86
N ASN A 302 -8.79 -16.06 14.08
CA ASN A 302 -9.37 -14.72 14.26
C ASN A 302 -8.56 -13.67 13.51
N THR A 303 -9.23 -12.86 12.72
CA THR A 303 -8.60 -11.85 11.86
C THR A 303 -9.16 -10.48 12.18
N MET A 304 -8.29 -9.49 12.33
CA MET A 304 -8.67 -8.14 12.72
C MET A 304 -7.89 -7.09 11.91
N THR A 305 -8.56 -6.02 11.52
CA THR A 305 -7.90 -4.85 10.91
C THR A 305 -7.34 -3.94 12.00
N ALA A 306 -6.14 -3.43 11.79
CA ALA A 306 -5.53 -2.42 12.67
C ALA A 306 -6.41 -1.16 12.76
N GLU A 307 -6.32 -0.40 13.86
CA GLU A 307 -7.14 0.79 14.11
C GLU A 307 -7.01 1.84 12.98
N ASP A 308 -5.80 2.07 12.49
CA ASP A 308 -5.52 2.95 11.33
C ASP A 308 -4.65 2.23 10.30
N PRO A 309 -5.22 1.30 9.52
CA PRO A 309 -4.45 0.41 8.67
C PRO A 309 -3.72 1.15 7.55
N MET A 310 -4.25 2.28 7.07
CA MET A 310 -3.66 3.04 5.98
C MET A 310 -2.39 3.80 6.38
N THR A 311 -2.17 4.05 7.66
CA THR A 311 -1.02 4.81 8.16
C THR A 311 -0.04 3.95 8.96
N ALA A 312 -0.39 2.70 9.24
CA ALA A 312 0.41 1.80 10.06
C ALA A 312 1.87 1.71 9.58
N VAL A 313 2.10 1.45 8.29
CA VAL A 313 3.46 1.38 7.72
C VAL A 313 4.22 2.68 7.92
N ALA A 314 3.61 3.83 7.62
CA ALA A 314 4.26 5.14 7.76
C ALA A 314 4.62 5.45 9.23
N ILE A 315 3.71 5.15 10.17
CA ILE A 315 3.94 5.31 11.61
C ILE A 315 5.09 4.40 12.08
N GLY A 316 5.07 3.13 11.67
CA GLY A 316 6.11 2.17 12.04
C GLY A 316 7.47 2.54 11.47
N THR A 317 7.52 2.95 10.20
CA THR A 317 8.73 3.46 9.55
C THR A 317 9.30 4.67 10.29
N GLY A 318 8.41 5.57 10.75
CA GLY A 318 8.80 6.72 11.57
C GLY A 318 9.33 6.34 12.95
N LYS A 319 8.66 5.44 13.65
CA LYS A 319 9.13 4.92 14.96
C LYS A 319 10.47 4.18 14.85
N PHE A 320 10.69 3.47 13.75
CA PHE A 320 11.96 2.77 13.50
C PHE A 320 13.15 3.73 13.43
N ILE A 321 13.05 4.85 12.71
CA ILE A 321 14.15 5.84 12.68
C ILE A 321 14.37 6.51 14.02
N GLU A 322 13.33 6.67 14.84
CA GLU A 322 13.46 7.18 16.21
C GLU A 322 14.25 6.22 17.08
N PHE A 323 13.94 4.91 17.01
CA PHE A 323 14.66 3.87 17.73
C PHE A 323 16.14 3.83 17.36
N LEU A 324 16.48 3.89 16.05
CA LEU A 324 17.88 3.99 15.60
C LEU A 324 18.60 5.24 16.12
N SER A 325 17.85 6.28 16.47
CA SER A 325 18.41 7.55 16.99
C SER A 325 18.77 7.51 18.46
N GLU A 326 18.03 6.73 19.23
CA GLU A 326 18.14 6.70 20.69
C GLU A 326 19.21 5.72 21.15
N GLY A 327 19.71 4.84 20.26
CA GLY A 327 20.63 3.74 20.60
C GLY A 327 19.94 2.68 21.47
N PRO A 328 20.51 1.51 21.68
CA PRO A 328 20.04 0.60 22.71
C PRO A 328 20.17 1.36 24.04
N SER A 329 19.04 1.59 24.74
CA SER A 329 19.07 2.07 26.11
C SER A 329 19.80 1.01 26.93
N ASP A 330 21.00 1.32 27.41
CA ASP A 330 21.69 0.53 28.42
C ASP A 330 20.79 0.47 29.67
N ASN A 331 20.01 -0.59 29.80
CA ASN A 331 19.33 -1.01 31.01
C ASN A 331 19.71 -2.46 31.33
#